data_c71b403ab89bdeaae5c5dd8116e971fa
#
_entry.id   c71b403ab89bdeaae5c5dd8116e971fa
#
_cell.length_a   1.000
_cell.length_b   1.000
_cell.length_c   1.000
_cell.angle_alpha   90.00
_cell.angle_beta   90.00
_cell.angle_gamma   90.00
#
_symmetry.space_group_name_H-M   'P 1'
#
loop_
_entity.id
_entity.type
_entity.pdbx_description
1 polymer ?
#
loop_
_entity_poly.entity_id
_entity_poly.type
_entity_poly.pdbx_seq_one_letter_code
_entity_poly.pdbx_strand_id
1 'polypeptide(L)'
;MAYANAASYATGAVAPRLITTLVGSGFTPQSRFIFDGVAAEVLYSTPNQASVVVPAGVRNPTTLVVDNQPPVIIPVVPAQPALFTANSAGTGPGAILNQDASLNTAANAARPGEIVVLYGTGDGPGPVQATVAGRSAEVLYAGPSAGLTTGLVQVNIRVPAGTPAGAQPVTIRVGAASSQPGVTVAIRE
;
A
#
# COMPACT_ATOMS: atom_id res chain seq x y z
N MET A 1 -13.77 0.89 17.43
CA MET A 1 -12.49 1.00 16.69
C MET A 1 -12.79 0.79 15.22
N ALA A 2 -12.23 1.65 14.34
CA ALA A 2 -12.28 1.49 12.89
C ALA A 2 -10.90 1.07 12.35
N TYR A 3 -10.88 0.48 11.16
CA TYR A 3 -9.63 0.09 10.48
C TYR A 3 -9.74 0.34 8.97
N ALA A 4 -8.60 0.64 8.36
CA ALA A 4 -8.50 0.90 6.93
C ALA A 4 -7.11 0.53 6.40
N ASN A 5 -7.02 0.22 5.11
CA ASN A 5 -5.76 0.15 4.38
C ASN A 5 -5.04 1.51 4.48
N ALA A 6 -3.78 1.53 4.91
CA ALA A 6 -3.06 2.77 5.18
C ALA A 6 -2.76 3.61 3.92
N ALA A 7 -2.80 3.01 2.73
CA ALA A 7 -2.52 3.70 1.47
C ALA A 7 -3.78 4.18 0.75
N SER A 8 -4.87 3.39 0.78
CA SER A 8 -6.11 3.69 0.03
C SER A 8 -7.26 4.17 0.90
N TYR A 9 -7.17 3.99 2.22
CA TYR A 9 -8.26 4.17 3.19
C TYR A 9 -9.46 3.24 2.96
N ALA A 10 -9.31 2.19 2.15
CA ALA A 10 -10.34 1.16 1.99
C ALA A 10 -10.56 0.43 3.31
N THR A 11 -11.83 0.22 3.65
CA THR A 11 -12.30 -0.45 4.86
C THR A 11 -12.89 -1.82 4.54
N GLY A 12 -13.37 -2.55 5.56
CA GLY A 12 -14.16 -3.77 5.41
C GLY A 12 -13.38 -5.07 5.50
N ALA A 13 -12.09 -5.07 5.17
CA ALA A 13 -11.22 -6.24 5.32
C ALA A 13 -9.77 -5.82 5.54
N VAL A 14 -8.94 -6.79 5.94
CA VAL A 14 -7.47 -6.66 5.92
C VAL A 14 -6.87 -7.79 5.08
N ALA A 15 -5.59 -7.69 4.75
CA ALA A 15 -4.83 -8.75 4.08
C ALA A 15 -3.56 -9.08 4.89
N PRO A 16 -2.99 -10.28 4.73
CA PRO A 16 -1.69 -10.59 5.32
C PRO A 16 -0.62 -9.57 4.89
N ARG A 17 0.18 -9.11 5.83
CA ARG A 17 1.23 -8.09 5.64
C ARG A 17 0.75 -6.71 5.21
N LEU A 18 -0.55 -6.46 5.19
CA LEU A 18 -1.10 -5.14 4.94
C LEU A 18 -0.64 -4.15 6.03
N ILE A 19 -0.19 -2.97 5.64
CA ILE A 19 -0.11 -1.83 6.56
C ILE A 19 -1.53 -1.31 6.74
N THR A 20 -2.06 -1.41 7.95
CA THR A 20 -3.41 -0.96 8.28
C THR A 20 -3.37 0.17 9.30
N THR A 21 -4.21 1.17 9.08
CA THR A 21 -4.46 2.24 10.04
C THR A 21 -5.64 1.85 10.91
N LEU A 22 -5.46 1.92 12.22
CA LEU A 22 -6.47 1.71 13.24
C LEU A 22 -6.85 3.07 13.83
N VAL A 23 -8.15 3.35 13.93
CA VAL A 23 -8.69 4.58 14.53
C VAL A 23 -9.55 4.20 15.71
N GLY A 24 -9.26 4.78 16.86
CA GLY A 24 -9.92 4.45 18.12
C GLY A 24 -9.63 5.47 19.19
N SER A 25 -9.58 5.05 20.43
CA SER A 25 -9.21 5.92 21.56
C SER A 25 -8.47 5.11 22.63
N GLY A 26 -7.66 5.81 23.41
CA GLY A 26 -6.93 5.22 24.53
C GLY A 26 -5.67 4.43 24.12
N PHE A 27 -5.21 4.57 22.88
CA PHE A 27 -3.94 4.00 22.45
C PHE A 27 -2.77 4.75 23.11
N THR A 28 -1.67 4.07 23.29
CA THR A 28 -0.41 4.62 23.79
C THR A 28 0.74 4.17 22.88
N PRO A 29 1.94 4.77 22.99
CA PRO A 29 3.11 4.26 22.29
C PRO A 29 3.49 2.81 22.63
N GLN A 30 2.99 2.29 23.77
CA GLN A 30 3.21 0.92 24.26
C GLN A 30 2.05 -0.01 23.96
N SER A 31 0.96 0.46 23.33
CA SER A 31 -0.20 -0.36 23.01
C SER A 31 0.18 -1.55 22.14
N ARG A 32 -0.40 -2.70 22.46
CA ARG A 32 -0.17 -3.98 21.79
C ARG A 32 -1.38 -4.31 20.91
N PHE A 33 -1.13 -4.58 19.66
CA PHE A 33 -2.13 -4.97 18.66
C PHE A 33 -1.89 -6.44 18.31
N ILE A 34 -2.81 -7.32 18.69
CA ILE A 34 -2.64 -8.77 18.62
C ILE A 34 -3.68 -9.34 17.66
N PHE A 35 -3.25 -9.91 16.54
CA PHE A 35 -4.07 -10.61 15.58
C PHE A 35 -3.95 -12.12 15.78
N ASP A 36 -5.04 -12.83 16.09
CA ASP A 36 -5.07 -14.28 16.34
C ASP A 36 -3.98 -14.77 17.31
N GLY A 37 -3.65 -13.98 18.32
CA GLY A 37 -2.60 -14.27 19.30
C GLY A 37 -1.19 -13.85 18.86
N VAL A 38 -0.98 -13.33 17.66
CA VAL A 38 0.31 -12.85 17.14
C VAL A 38 0.37 -11.33 17.22
N ALA A 39 1.42 -10.80 17.85
CA ALA A 39 1.64 -9.35 17.94
C ALA A 39 1.98 -8.77 16.56
N ALA A 40 1.27 -7.72 16.17
CA ALA A 40 1.58 -6.93 14.99
C ALA A 40 2.82 -6.05 15.21
N GLU A 41 3.57 -5.81 14.15
CA GLU A 41 4.57 -4.73 14.13
C GLU A 41 3.85 -3.39 14.17
N VAL A 42 4.21 -2.53 15.13
CA VAL A 42 3.63 -1.19 15.29
C VAL A 42 4.56 -0.17 14.65
N LEU A 43 4.07 0.54 13.64
CA LEU A 43 4.85 1.57 12.95
C LEU A 43 4.77 2.89 13.69
N TYR A 44 3.60 3.24 14.19
CA TYR A 44 3.37 4.31 15.17
C TYR A 44 2.07 4.09 15.92
N SER A 45 1.96 4.72 17.11
CA SER A 45 0.73 4.77 17.88
C SER A 45 0.62 6.11 18.60
N THR A 46 -0.55 6.73 18.46
CA THR A 46 -0.99 7.97 19.11
C THR A 46 -2.28 7.69 19.88
N PRO A 47 -2.79 8.61 20.72
CA PRO A 47 -4.00 8.35 21.52
C PRO A 47 -5.25 7.93 20.70
N ASN A 48 -5.32 8.31 19.43
CA ASN A 48 -6.52 8.08 18.60
C ASN A 48 -6.23 7.29 17.31
N GLN A 49 -4.98 7.02 17.00
CA GLN A 49 -4.60 6.35 15.75
C GLN A 49 -3.34 5.51 15.93
N ALA A 50 -3.31 4.35 15.30
CA ALA A 50 -2.11 3.55 15.15
C ALA A 50 -1.97 3.05 13.71
N SER A 51 -0.73 2.82 13.27
CA SER A 51 -0.45 2.10 12.04
C SER A 51 0.32 0.85 12.39
N VAL A 52 -0.17 -0.29 11.91
CA VAL A 52 0.39 -1.60 12.23
C VAL A 52 0.47 -2.45 10.96
N VAL A 53 1.38 -3.43 10.97
CA VAL A 53 1.48 -4.44 9.91
C VAL A 53 0.71 -5.69 10.33
N VAL A 54 -0.29 -6.08 9.56
CA VAL A 54 -1.07 -7.31 9.80
C VAL A 54 -0.13 -8.53 9.68
N PRO A 55 -0.07 -9.43 10.68
CA PRO A 55 0.76 -10.62 10.59
C PRO A 55 0.43 -11.48 9.37
N ALA A 56 1.45 -12.15 8.82
CA ALA A 56 1.30 -12.96 7.60
C ALA A 56 0.36 -14.18 7.76
N GLY A 57 0.26 -14.72 8.97
CA GLY A 57 -0.49 -15.97 9.25
C GLY A 57 -1.92 -15.76 9.76
N VAL A 58 -2.52 -14.59 9.59
CA VAL A 58 -3.91 -14.33 10.03
C VAL A 58 -4.92 -15.24 9.34
N ARG A 59 -5.92 -15.69 10.09
CA ARG A 59 -7.04 -16.51 9.59
C ARG A 59 -8.16 -15.62 9.06
N ASN A 60 -9.09 -16.20 8.34
CA ASN A 60 -10.31 -15.51 7.90
C ASN A 60 -11.55 -16.09 8.60
N PRO A 61 -12.27 -15.31 9.44
CA PRO A 61 -11.91 -13.98 9.92
C PRO A 61 -10.75 -14.02 10.92
N THR A 62 -10.06 -12.89 11.09
CA THR A 62 -9.07 -12.69 12.16
C THR A 62 -9.69 -11.97 13.34
N THR A 63 -9.11 -12.21 14.52
CA THR A 63 -9.48 -11.52 15.76
C THR A 63 -8.38 -10.54 16.15
N LEU A 64 -8.71 -9.26 16.20
CA LEU A 64 -7.82 -8.22 16.70
C LEU A 64 -8.15 -7.88 18.15
N VAL A 65 -7.17 -7.99 19.03
CA VAL A 65 -7.22 -7.51 20.41
C VAL A 65 -6.23 -6.38 20.58
N VAL A 66 -6.68 -5.27 21.15
CA VAL A 66 -5.83 -4.12 21.48
C VAL A 66 -5.76 -3.98 22.99
N ASP A 67 -4.57 -4.19 23.56
CA ASP A 67 -4.34 -4.22 25.00
C ASP A 67 -5.33 -5.17 25.71
N ASN A 68 -6.17 -4.64 26.62
CA ASN A 68 -7.21 -5.38 27.32
C ASN A 68 -8.63 -5.08 26.81
N GLN A 69 -8.77 -4.51 25.61
CA GLN A 69 -10.07 -4.17 25.05
C GLN A 69 -10.79 -5.42 24.48
N PRO A 70 -12.11 -5.38 24.34
CA PRO A 70 -12.86 -6.46 23.70
C PRO A 70 -12.34 -6.74 22.29
N PRO A 71 -12.30 -8.01 21.86
CA PRO A 71 -11.85 -8.39 20.54
C PRO A 71 -12.73 -7.83 19.43
N VAL A 72 -12.10 -7.49 18.30
CA VAL A 72 -12.77 -7.08 17.06
C VAL A 72 -12.55 -8.16 16.01
N ILE A 73 -13.62 -8.63 15.40
CA ILE A 73 -13.59 -9.61 14.31
C ILE A 73 -13.46 -8.87 13.00
N ILE A 74 -12.44 -9.22 12.22
CA ILE A 74 -12.09 -8.54 10.96
C ILE A 74 -12.03 -9.57 9.82
N PRO A 75 -12.76 -9.37 8.72
CA PRO A 75 -12.61 -10.18 7.51
C PRO A 75 -11.21 -10.10 6.93
N VAL A 76 -10.70 -11.20 6.40
CA VAL A 76 -9.39 -11.25 5.75
C VAL A 76 -9.58 -11.65 4.28
N VAL A 77 -8.95 -10.89 3.40
CA VAL A 77 -8.86 -11.18 1.96
C VAL A 77 -7.44 -11.56 1.58
N PRO A 78 -7.22 -12.35 0.52
CA PRO A 78 -5.89 -12.77 0.13
C PRO A 78 -4.96 -11.61 -0.23
N ALA A 79 -5.49 -10.56 -0.86
CA ALA A 79 -4.76 -9.36 -1.26
C ALA A 79 -5.67 -8.13 -1.18
N GLN A 80 -5.12 -7.01 -0.79
CA GLN A 80 -5.75 -5.68 -0.81
C GLN A 80 -4.71 -4.65 -1.26
N PRO A 81 -4.22 -4.76 -2.52
CA PRO A 81 -3.14 -3.91 -3.00
C PRO A 81 -3.56 -2.44 -2.99
N ALA A 82 -2.66 -1.58 -2.56
CA ALA A 82 -2.87 -0.14 -2.61
C ALA A 82 -1.53 0.59 -2.78
N LEU A 83 -1.55 1.73 -3.46
CA LEU A 83 -0.40 2.59 -3.68
C LEU A 83 -0.43 3.78 -2.72
N PHE A 84 0.71 4.07 -2.10
CA PHE A 84 0.86 5.29 -1.31
C PHE A 84 0.90 6.51 -2.21
N THR A 85 0.38 7.62 -1.71
CA THR A 85 0.40 8.93 -2.40
C THR A 85 1.28 9.93 -1.66
N ALA A 86 1.96 10.80 -2.39
CA ALA A 86 2.87 11.78 -1.84
C ALA A 86 2.17 12.79 -0.91
N ASN A 87 0.87 13.02 -1.12
CA ASN A 87 0.04 13.91 -0.31
C ASN A 87 -0.71 13.18 0.82
N SER A 88 -0.49 11.86 0.99
CA SER A 88 -1.19 11.02 1.96
C SER A 88 -2.73 11.08 1.88
N ALA A 89 -3.29 11.37 0.70
CA ALA A 89 -4.74 11.51 0.50
C ALA A 89 -5.40 10.24 -0.07
N GLY A 90 -4.62 9.18 -0.39
CA GLY A 90 -5.10 7.98 -1.05
C GLY A 90 -5.40 8.16 -2.55
N THR A 91 -5.34 9.38 -3.06
CA THR A 91 -5.49 9.76 -4.47
C THR A 91 -4.54 10.90 -4.83
N GLY A 92 -4.30 11.12 -6.13
CA GLY A 92 -3.38 12.15 -6.61
C GLY A 92 -1.98 11.61 -6.89
N PRO A 93 -0.92 12.43 -6.80
CA PRO A 93 0.44 12.01 -7.10
C PRO A 93 0.87 10.83 -6.23
N GLY A 94 1.30 9.75 -6.86
CA GLY A 94 1.84 8.59 -6.15
C GLY A 94 3.14 8.92 -5.41
N ALA A 95 3.41 8.21 -4.32
CA ALA A 95 4.73 8.19 -3.69
C ALA A 95 5.66 7.35 -4.58
N ILE A 96 6.13 7.95 -5.66
CA ILE A 96 6.84 7.29 -6.78
C ILE A 96 8.20 7.93 -6.94
N LEU A 97 9.22 7.10 -7.14
CA LEU A 97 10.56 7.56 -7.52
C LEU A 97 10.83 7.29 -8.99
N ASN A 98 11.59 8.16 -9.61
CA ASN A 98 12.18 7.95 -10.91
C ASN A 98 13.35 6.96 -10.82
N GLN A 99 13.90 6.55 -11.96
CA GLN A 99 15.00 5.58 -12.02
C GLN A 99 16.27 6.04 -11.29
N ASP A 100 16.49 7.34 -11.17
CA ASP A 100 17.61 7.95 -10.45
C ASP A 100 17.34 8.15 -8.94
N ALA A 101 16.27 7.54 -8.42
CA ALA A 101 15.78 7.67 -7.06
C ALA A 101 15.28 9.08 -6.67
N SER A 102 15.15 10.00 -7.60
CA SER A 102 14.49 11.28 -7.37
C SER A 102 12.97 11.14 -7.32
N LEU A 103 12.29 12.04 -6.59
CA LEU A 103 10.83 12.02 -6.52
C LEU A 103 10.21 12.32 -7.89
N ASN A 104 9.27 11.49 -8.33
CA ASN A 104 8.48 11.73 -9.53
C ASN A 104 7.46 12.84 -9.26
N THR A 105 7.57 13.93 -10.00
CA THR A 105 6.69 15.10 -9.89
C THR A 105 6.44 15.70 -11.29
N ALA A 106 5.50 16.63 -11.41
CA ALA A 106 5.27 17.35 -12.67
C ALA A 106 6.52 18.08 -13.18
N ALA A 107 7.36 18.60 -12.27
CA ALA A 107 8.63 19.25 -12.62
C ALA A 107 9.77 18.26 -12.89
N ASN A 108 9.63 17.02 -12.44
CA ASN A 108 10.62 15.95 -12.58
C ASN A 108 9.94 14.65 -13.02
N ALA A 109 9.32 14.67 -14.18
CA ALA A 109 8.52 13.59 -14.71
C ALA A 109 9.38 12.55 -15.44
N ALA A 110 8.97 11.27 -15.37
CA ALA A 110 9.59 10.18 -16.12
C ALA A 110 9.21 10.22 -17.61
N ARG A 111 10.00 9.56 -18.46
CA ARG A 111 9.69 9.35 -19.88
C ARG A 111 9.17 7.93 -20.14
N PRO A 112 8.42 7.72 -21.24
CA PRO A 112 8.17 6.38 -21.74
C PRO A 112 9.48 5.61 -21.93
N GLY A 113 9.50 4.35 -21.46
CA GLY A 113 10.69 3.49 -21.45
C GLY A 113 11.56 3.58 -20.18
N GLU A 114 11.47 4.65 -19.41
CA GLU A 114 12.16 4.77 -18.12
C GLU A 114 11.48 3.91 -17.04
N ILE A 115 12.24 3.60 -16.00
CA ILE A 115 11.74 2.83 -14.85
C ILE A 115 11.25 3.80 -13.78
N VAL A 116 10.11 3.48 -13.19
CA VAL A 116 9.61 4.15 -11.99
C VAL A 116 9.39 3.13 -10.87
N VAL A 117 9.57 3.56 -9.63
CA VAL A 117 9.46 2.76 -8.42
C VAL A 117 8.22 3.19 -7.68
N LEU A 118 7.23 2.30 -7.59
CA LEU A 118 5.98 2.51 -6.87
C LEU A 118 6.11 1.93 -5.47
N TYR A 119 5.56 2.61 -4.48
CA TYR A 119 5.44 2.09 -3.12
C TYR A 119 3.97 1.83 -2.77
N GLY A 120 3.73 0.68 -2.16
CA GLY A 120 2.38 0.23 -1.82
C GLY A 120 2.36 -0.73 -0.64
N THR A 121 1.22 -1.34 -0.41
CA THR A 121 1.00 -2.36 0.61
C THR A 121 -0.07 -3.34 0.18
N GLY A 122 -0.18 -4.50 0.85
CA GLY A 122 -1.28 -5.45 0.67
C GLY A 122 -1.23 -6.26 -0.63
N ASP A 123 -0.03 -6.51 -1.17
CA ASP A 123 0.21 -7.24 -2.42
C ASP A 123 -0.28 -8.71 -2.38
N GLY A 124 -0.35 -9.32 -1.19
CA GLY A 124 -0.79 -10.72 -1.05
C GLY A 124 0.06 -11.72 -1.85
N PRO A 125 -0.39 -12.98 -1.98
CA PRO A 125 0.27 -13.98 -2.79
C PRO A 125 -0.12 -13.85 -4.26
N GLY A 126 0.84 -13.85 -5.16
CA GLY A 126 0.63 -13.88 -6.60
C GLY A 126 1.41 -12.81 -7.36
N PRO A 127 1.44 -12.93 -8.69
CA PRO A 127 2.15 -11.97 -9.52
C PRO A 127 1.44 -10.61 -9.51
N VAL A 128 2.24 -9.56 -9.37
CA VAL A 128 1.78 -8.19 -9.52
C VAL A 128 1.74 -7.82 -11.00
N GLN A 129 0.62 -7.29 -11.45
CA GLN A 129 0.47 -6.65 -12.75
C GLN A 129 0.37 -5.14 -12.54
N ALA A 130 0.81 -4.35 -13.50
CA ALA A 130 0.72 -2.90 -13.42
C ALA A 130 0.23 -2.30 -14.74
N THR A 131 -0.45 -1.15 -14.65
CA THR A 131 -0.83 -0.35 -15.82
C THR A 131 -0.49 1.11 -15.60
N VAL A 132 -0.13 1.81 -16.68
CA VAL A 132 0.02 3.27 -16.71
C VAL A 132 -0.80 3.79 -17.89
N ALA A 133 -1.67 4.78 -17.66
CA ALA A 133 -2.61 5.28 -18.65
C ALA A 133 -3.45 4.17 -19.32
N GLY A 134 -3.84 3.14 -18.54
CA GLY A 134 -4.56 1.97 -19.03
C GLY A 134 -3.73 0.98 -19.86
N ARG A 135 -2.44 1.25 -20.11
CA ARG A 135 -1.53 0.38 -20.85
C ARG A 135 -0.80 -0.56 -19.90
N SER A 136 -0.65 -1.83 -20.28
CA SER A 136 0.14 -2.79 -19.50
C SER A 136 1.59 -2.32 -19.38
N ALA A 137 2.11 -2.28 -18.16
CA ALA A 137 3.50 -1.95 -17.85
C ALA A 137 4.29 -3.22 -17.52
N GLU A 138 5.52 -3.31 -18.00
CA GLU A 138 6.44 -4.37 -17.61
C GLU A 138 6.80 -4.23 -16.13
N VAL A 139 6.53 -5.25 -15.33
CA VAL A 139 6.93 -5.32 -13.92
C VAL A 139 8.30 -5.97 -13.84
N LEU A 140 9.31 -5.21 -13.43
CA LEU A 140 10.69 -5.66 -13.31
C LEU A 140 10.99 -6.22 -11.91
N TYR A 141 10.28 -5.74 -10.91
CA TYR A 141 10.35 -6.19 -9.53
C TYR A 141 9.02 -5.94 -8.84
N ALA A 142 8.59 -6.87 -8.02
CA ALA A 142 7.51 -6.68 -7.06
C ALA A 142 7.79 -7.51 -5.82
N GLY A 143 7.86 -6.88 -4.67
CA GLY A 143 8.17 -7.55 -3.42
C GLY A 143 8.50 -6.59 -2.28
N PRO A 144 9.02 -7.09 -1.16
CA PRO A 144 9.38 -6.27 -0.01
C PRO A 144 10.38 -5.17 -0.38
N SER A 145 10.19 -3.99 0.17
CA SER A 145 11.15 -2.90 0.02
C SER A 145 12.33 -3.12 0.97
N ALA A 146 13.52 -3.41 0.40
CA ALA A 146 14.68 -3.77 1.19
C ALA A 146 15.09 -2.63 2.16
N GLY A 147 15.33 -3.00 3.42
CA GLY A 147 15.75 -2.06 4.47
C GLY A 147 14.66 -1.15 5.00
N LEU A 148 13.41 -1.32 4.56
CA LEU A 148 12.25 -0.60 5.05
C LEU A 148 11.33 -1.53 5.87
N THR A 149 10.21 -1.00 6.34
CA THR A 149 9.28 -1.76 7.18
C THR A 149 8.66 -2.97 6.46
N THR A 150 8.37 -4.03 7.19
CA THR A 150 7.57 -5.14 6.68
C THR A 150 6.19 -4.61 6.26
N GLY A 151 5.60 -5.21 5.23
CA GLY A 151 4.31 -4.74 4.68
C GLY A 151 4.42 -3.59 3.67
N LEU A 152 5.58 -2.92 3.57
CA LEU A 152 5.84 -2.00 2.48
C LEU A 152 6.32 -2.78 1.25
N VAL A 153 5.57 -2.63 0.17
CA VAL A 153 5.83 -3.28 -1.11
C VAL A 153 6.44 -2.28 -2.08
N GLN A 154 7.51 -2.69 -2.75
CA GLN A 154 8.12 -1.97 -3.85
C GLN A 154 7.75 -2.64 -5.17
N VAL A 155 7.30 -1.86 -6.16
CA VAL A 155 7.02 -2.34 -7.51
C VAL A 155 7.77 -1.47 -8.51
N ASN A 156 8.75 -2.06 -9.20
CA ASN A 156 9.50 -1.37 -10.26
C ASN A 156 8.84 -1.71 -11.59
N ILE A 157 8.40 -0.69 -12.29
CA ILE A 157 7.76 -0.84 -13.60
C ILE A 157 8.47 -0.01 -14.65
N ARG A 158 8.45 -0.49 -15.91
CA ARG A 158 8.83 0.32 -17.08
C ARG A 158 7.61 1.06 -17.58
N VAL A 159 7.71 2.38 -17.73
CA VAL A 159 6.66 3.20 -18.32
C VAL A 159 6.41 2.74 -19.77
N PRO A 160 5.18 2.36 -20.13
CA PRO A 160 4.90 1.85 -21.48
C PRO A 160 5.20 2.88 -22.57
N ALA A 161 5.67 2.41 -23.71
CA ALA A 161 5.82 3.25 -24.91
C ALA A 161 4.48 3.89 -25.32
N GLY A 162 4.52 5.14 -25.74
CA GLY A 162 3.34 5.90 -26.15
C GLY A 162 2.43 6.31 -24.99
N THR A 163 2.90 6.23 -23.74
CA THR A 163 2.21 6.84 -22.60
C THR A 163 2.19 8.37 -22.80
N PRO A 164 1.02 9.02 -22.76
CA PRO A 164 0.93 10.48 -22.93
C PRO A 164 1.65 11.23 -21.82
N ALA A 165 2.08 12.46 -22.11
CA ALA A 165 2.59 13.36 -21.09
C ALA A 165 1.49 13.81 -20.12
N GLY A 166 1.88 14.26 -18.93
CA GLY A 166 1.00 14.72 -17.84
C GLY A 166 0.89 13.72 -16.68
N ALA A 167 -0.06 13.96 -15.81
CA ALA A 167 -0.36 13.07 -14.68
C ALA A 167 -1.17 11.86 -15.19
N GLN A 168 -0.53 10.72 -15.32
CA GLN A 168 -1.13 9.51 -15.87
C GLN A 168 -1.59 8.56 -14.75
N PRO A 169 -2.80 7.99 -14.83
CA PRO A 169 -3.26 7.02 -13.85
C PRO A 169 -2.36 5.79 -13.85
N VAL A 170 -1.99 5.34 -12.65
CA VAL A 170 -1.23 4.12 -12.41
C VAL A 170 -1.99 3.20 -11.48
N THR A 171 -2.05 1.92 -11.80
CA THR A 171 -2.67 0.90 -10.94
C THR A 171 -1.78 -0.33 -10.86
N ILE A 172 -1.87 -1.03 -9.73
CA ILE A 172 -1.34 -2.39 -9.57
C ILE A 172 -2.50 -3.35 -9.31
N ARG A 173 -2.33 -4.60 -9.74
CA ARG A 173 -3.32 -5.66 -9.57
C ARG A 173 -2.66 -6.96 -9.14
N VAL A 174 -3.32 -7.68 -8.23
CA VAL A 174 -2.92 -9.03 -7.80
C VAL A 174 -4.16 -9.93 -7.84
N GLY A 175 -4.18 -10.88 -8.73
CA GLY A 175 -5.37 -11.69 -8.99
C GLY A 175 -6.57 -10.84 -9.38
N ALA A 176 -7.65 -10.91 -8.63
CA ALA A 176 -8.85 -10.09 -8.84
C ALA A 176 -8.81 -8.72 -8.13
N ALA A 177 -7.88 -8.52 -7.19
CA ALA A 177 -7.78 -7.29 -6.42
C ALA A 177 -6.96 -6.23 -7.17
N SER A 178 -7.43 -4.99 -7.17
CA SER A 178 -6.75 -3.84 -7.78
C SER A 178 -6.51 -2.75 -6.74
N SER A 179 -5.45 -1.98 -6.92
CA SER A 179 -5.23 -0.77 -6.13
C SER A 179 -6.33 0.26 -6.38
N GLN A 180 -6.45 1.22 -5.48
CA GLN A 180 -7.41 2.32 -5.61
C GLN A 180 -7.21 3.11 -6.91
N PRO A 181 -8.28 3.66 -7.49
CA PRO A 181 -8.19 4.58 -8.61
C PRO A 181 -7.65 5.95 -8.18
N GLY A 182 -7.26 6.76 -9.15
CA GLY A 182 -6.89 8.16 -8.94
C GLY A 182 -5.44 8.38 -8.46
N VAL A 183 -4.63 7.34 -8.33
CA VAL A 183 -3.17 7.50 -8.14
C VAL A 183 -2.52 7.77 -9.48
N THR A 184 -1.60 8.75 -9.53
CA THR A 184 -0.98 9.17 -10.79
C THR A 184 0.55 9.13 -10.72
N VAL A 185 1.15 8.93 -11.89
CA VAL A 185 2.58 9.11 -12.15
C VAL A 185 2.75 10.26 -13.15
N ALA A 186 3.71 11.14 -12.93
CA ALA A 186 4.00 12.24 -13.85
C ALA A 186 4.88 11.75 -15.01
N ILE A 187 4.43 11.99 -16.23
CA ILE A 187 5.09 11.60 -17.48
C ILE A 187 5.37 12.84 -18.31
N ARG A 188 6.54 12.88 -18.96
CA ARG A 188 6.94 13.88 -19.97
C ARG A 188 7.26 13.22 -21.30
N GLU A 189 7.28 13.98 -22.37
CA GLU A 189 7.72 13.57 -23.71
C GLU A 189 9.20 13.17 -23.74
#